data_28fb2040572cff6456d3ae279e9d9e52
#
_entry.id   28fb2040572cff6456d3ae279e9d9e52
#
_cell.length_a   1.000
_cell.length_b   1.000
_cell.length_c   1.000
_cell.angle_alpha   90.00
_cell.angle_beta   90.00
_cell.angle_gamma   90.00
#
_symmetry.space_group_name_H-M   'P 1'
#
loop_
_entity.id
_entity.type
_entity.pdbx_description
1 polymer ?
#
loop_
_entity_poly.entity_id
_entity_poly.type
_entity_poly.pdbx_seq_one_letter_code
_entity_poly.pdbx_strand_id
1 'polypeptide(L)'
;IVGDLFHSRANRELDWFPRWRASIPQVHITLVAGNHDLLEPQWYVRQGVEVVDCWNHQHIWFMHNPEDAGKAPHLPPSSALVFGHIHPAISLQGAGRQRLRLPCFYFSGQQCILPAFGAFTGTYSLKPKSGDQIFAITKNELLPLNF
;
A
#
# COMPACT_ATOMS: atom_id res chain seq x y z
N ILE A 1 0.46 -7.15 -3.99
CA ILE A 1 1.08 -5.82 -4.05
C ILE A 1 -0.02 -4.82 -4.36
N VAL A 2 -0.09 -3.69 -3.63
CA VAL A 2 -1.19 -2.72 -3.77
C VAL A 2 -0.67 -1.48 -4.49
N GLY A 3 -0.23 -1.68 -5.72
CA GLY A 3 0.19 -0.66 -6.68
C GLY A 3 1.57 -0.07 -6.46
N ASP A 4 2.00 0.68 -7.47
CA ASP A 4 3.24 1.46 -7.49
C ASP A 4 4.49 0.60 -7.22
N LEU A 5 4.56 -0.57 -7.86
CA LEU A 5 5.71 -1.46 -7.73
C LEU A 5 6.97 -0.82 -8.31
N PHE A 6 6.84 -0.14 -9.45
CA PHE A 6 7.93 0.57 -10.11
C PHE A 6 7.54 1.98 -10.50
N HIS A 7 8.28 2.98 -10.02
CA HIS A 7 8.02 4.40 -10.31
C HIS A 7 8.70 4.90 -11.59
N SER A 8 9.37 4.04 -12.36
CA SER A 8 10.14 4.42 -13.54
C SER A 8 10.20 3.30 -14.57
N ARG A 9 10.20 3.66 -15.85
CA ARG A 9 10.38 2.72 -16.97
C ARG A 9 11.81 2.23 -17.13
N ALA A 10 12.78 2.88 -16.47
CA ALA A 10 14.20 2.56 -16.57
C ALA A 10 14.87 2.75 -15.21
N ASN A 11 15.04 1.67 -14.46
CA ASN A 11 15.78 1.66 -13.22
C ASN A 11 16.43 0.27 -13.02
N ARG A 12 17.39 0.20 -12.09
CA ARG A 12 18.11 -1.04 -11.77
C ARG A 12 17.23 -2.11 -11.13
N GLU A 13 16.09 -1.74 -10.59
CA GLU A 13 15.14 -2.67 -9.97
C GLU A 13 14.52 -3.58 -11.01
N LEU A 14 14.36 -3.11 -12.26
CA LEU A 14 13.86 -3.89 -13.38
C LEU A 14 14.82 -5.03 -13.78
N ASP A 15 16.12 -4.85 -13.57
CA ASP A 15 17.13 -5.90 -13.81
C ASP A 15 17.17 -6.91 -12.65
N TRP A 16 16.89 -6.43 -11.44
CA TRP A 16 16.94 -7.25 -10.23
C TRP A 16 15.66 -8.07 -10.04
N PHE A 17 14.50 -7.49 -10.31
CA PHE A 17 13.19 -8.08 -10.04
C PHE A 17 13.01 -9.48 -10.68
N PRO A 18 13.39 -9.73 -11.97
CA PRO A 18 13.27 -11.06 -12.56
C PRO A 18 14.09 -12.12 -11.82
N ARG A 19 15.27 -11.76 -11.33
CA ARG A 19 16.14 -12.67 -10.55
C ARG A 19 15.53 -13.00 -9.20
N TRP A 20 15.06 -11.99 -8.50
CA TRP A 20 14.33 -12.16 -7.24
C TRP A 20 13.08 -13.00 -7.44
N ARG A 21 12.29 -12.70 -8.46
CA ARG A 21 11.06 -13.45 -8.76
C ARG A 21 11.34 -14.92 -9.05
N ALA A 22 12.41 -15.21 -9.77
CA ALA A 22 12.84 -16.59 -10.07
C ALA A 22 13.28 -17.36 -8.81
N SER A 23 13.70 -16.69 -7.74
CA SER A 23 14.07 -17.33 -6.47
C SER A 23 12.87 -17.78 -5.62
N ILE A 24 11.65 -17.32 -5.95
CA ILE A 24 10.41 -17.65 -5.23
C ILE A 24 9.30 -18.12 -6.19
N PRO A 25 9.55 -19.10 -7.08
CA PRO A 25 8.61 -19.48 -8.15
C PRO A 25 7.27 -19.99 -7.61
N GLN A 26 7.26 -20.53 -6.40
CA GLN A 26 6.07 -21.07 -5.72
C GLN A 26 5.13 -19.99 -5.17
N VAL A 27 5.57 -18.74 -5.10
CA VAL A 27 4.73 -17.64 -4.58
C VAL A 27 3.86 -17.08 -5.71
N HIS A 28 2.55 -17.10 -5.54
CA HIS A 28 1.66 -16.36 -6.43
C HIS A 28 1.70 -14.87 -6.08
N ILE A 29 1.93 -14.02 -7.09
CA ILE A 29 2.01 -12.57 -6.90
C ILE A 29 0.95 -11.90 -7.77
N THR A 30 0.07 -11.15 -7.12
CA THR A 30 -0.90 -10.29 -7.78
C THR A 30 -0.53 -8.82 -7.52
N LEU A 31 -0.43 -8.04 -8.58
CA LEU A 31 -0.25 -6.58 -8.55
C LEU A 31 -1.61 -5.92 -8.83
N VAL A 32 -2.16 -5.23 -7.87
CA VAL A 32 -3.21 -4.24 -8.12
C VAL A 32 -2.54 -3.03 -8.73
N ALA A 33 -2.89 -2.68 -9.97
CA ALA A 33 -2.19 -1.64 -10.72
C ALA A 33 -2.29 -0.27 -10.03
N GLY A 34 -1.15 0.39 -9.87
CA GLY A 34 -1.05 1.76 -9.38
C GLY A 34 -0.84 2.76 -10.51
N ASN A 35 -0.97 4.05 -10.20
CA ASN A 35 -0.82 5.10 -11.19
C ASN A 35 0.65 5.31 -11.63
N HIS A 36 1.61 4.79 -10.89
CA HIS A 36 3.04 4.80 -11.25
C HIS A 36 3.53 3.50 -11.88
N ASP A 37 2.68 2.48 -12.03
CA ASP A 37 3.03 1.24 -12.73
C ASP A 37 2.99 1.45 -14.25
N LEU A 38 4.04 2.10 -14.76
CA LEU A 38 4.13 2.59 -16.15
C LEU A 38 4.61 1.54 -17.16
N LEU A 39 4.95 0.34 -16.72
CA LEU A 39 5.36 -0.75 -17.59
C LEU A 39 4.14 -1.39 -18.25
N GLU A 40 4.37 -1.94 -19.46
CA GLU A 40 3.33 -2.70 -20.15
C GLU A 40 2.90 -3.93 -19.32
N PRO A 41 1.60 -4.23 -19.19
CA PRO A 41 1.12 -5.37 -18.40
C PRO A 41 1.81 -6.69 -18.77
N GLN A 42 2.14 -6.89 -20.05
CA GLN A 42 2.86 -8.08 -20.51
C GLN A 42 4.25 -8.24 -19.88
N TRP A 43 4.90 -7.13 -19.46
CA TRP A 43 6.18 -7.23 -18.76
C TRP A 43 6.01 -7.96 -17.42
N TYR A 44 5.00 -7.57 -16.65
CA TYR A 44 4.68 -8.22 -15.36
C TYR A 44 4.28 -9.69 -15.54
N VAL A 45 3.44 -9.97 -16.52
CA VAL A 45 2.99 -11.34 -16.85
C VAL A 45 4.18 -12.24 -17.18
N ARG A 46 5.16 -11.74 -17.97
CA ARG A 46 6.40 -12.49 -18.26
C ARG A 46 7.22 -12.79 -17.01
N GLN A 47 7.10 -12.01 -15.97
CA GLN A 47 7.71 -12.27 -14.66
C GLN A 47 6.84 -13.16 -13.76
N GLY A 48 5.71 -13.66 -14.23
CA GLY A 48 4.78 -14.46 -13.44
C GLY A 48 4.06 -13.65 -12.36
N VAL A 49 3.76 -12.38 -12.66
CA VAL A 49 2.95 -11.48 -11.83
C VAL A 49 1.61 -11.25 -12.54
N GLU A 50 0.52 -11.56 -11.87
CA GLU A 50 -0.82 -11.22 -12.32
C GLU A 50 -1.07 -9.73 -12.09
N VAL A 51 -1.67 -9.02 -13.08
CA VAL A 51 -2.00 -7.60 -12.97
C VAL A 51 -3.51 -7.42 -13.04
N VAL A 52 -4.07 -6.73 -12.07
CA VAL A 52 -5.52 -6.46 -11.94
C VAL A 52 -5.78 -5.01 -11.55
N ASP A 53 -6.96 -4.48 -11.85
CA ASP A 53 -7.37 -3.14 -11.40
C ASP A 53 -7.80 -3.13 -9.93
N CYS A 54 -8.42 -4.21 -9.49
CA CYS A 54 -8.74 -4.47 -8.08
C CYS A 54 -8.69 -5.98 -7.83
N TRP A 55 -8.43 -6.35 -6.59
CA TRP A 55 -8.40 -7.75 -6.17
C TRP A 55 -9.23 -7.94 -4.92
N ASN A 56 -9.93 -9.07 -4.83
CA ASN A 56 -10.66 -9.40 -3.63
C ASN A 56 -10.32 -10.78 -3.10
N HIS A 57 -10.31 -10.89 -1.79
CA HIS A 57 -10.27 -12.16 -1.09
C HIS A 57 -11.36 -12.17 -0.02
N GLN A 58 -12.35 -13.05 -0.19
CA GLN A 58 -13.55 -13.10 0.65
C GLN A 58 -14.29 -11.75 0.64
N HIS A 59 -14.30 -11.03 1.78
CA HIS A 59 -14.92 -9.71 1.93
C HIS A 59 -13.91 -8.55 2.02
N ILE A 60 -12.62 -8.81 1.75
CA ILE A 60 -11.57 -7.80 1.73
C ILE A 60 -11.24 -7.46 0.29
N TRP A 61 -11.32 -6.18 -0.04
CA TRP A 61 -10.99 -5.65 -1.36
C TRP A 61 -9.72 -4.83 -1.32
N PHE A 62 -8.85 -5.05 -2.27
CA PHE A 62 -7.58 -4.37 -2.43
C PHE A 62 -7.65 -3.49 -3.68
N MET A 63 -7.37 -2.21 -3.52
CA MET A 63 -7.35 -1.19 -4.58
C MET A 63 -6.17 -0.28 -4.35
N HIS A 64 -5.59 0.27 -5.41
CA HIS A 64 -4.46 1.17 -5.24
C HIS A 64 -4.89 2.49 -4.59
N ASN A 65 -5.92 3.13 -5.14
CA ASN A 65 -6.41 4.44 -4.66
C ASN A 65 -7.82 4.31 -4.06
N PRO A 66 -8.13 4.99 -2.93
CA PRO A 66 -9.49 5.06 -2.39
C PRO A 66 -10.55 5.52 -3.42
N GLU A 67 -10.18 6.39 -4.37
CA GLU A 67 -11.07 6.86 -5.43
C GLU A 67 -11.48 5.74 -6.40
N ASP A 68 -10.72 4.66 -6.46
CA ASP A 68 -11.02 3.51 -7.31
C ASP A 68 -12.13 2.61 -6.75
N ALA A 69 -12.59 2.84 -5.52
CA ALA A 69 -13.68 2.06 -4.92
C ALA A 69 -14.96 2.07 -5.76
N GLY A 70 -15.21 3.15 -6.49
CA GLY A 70 -16.31 3.24 -7.45
C GLY A 70 -16.15 2.40 -8.73
N LYS A 71 -14.94 1.90 -9.00
CA LYS A 71 -14.64 1.04 -10.17
C LYS A 71 -14.81 -0.45 -9.85
N ALA A 72 -14.91 -0.82 -8.58
CA ALA A 72 -15.07 -2.22 -8.20
C ALA A 72 -16.47 -2.72 -8.58
N PRO A 73 -16.58 -3.81 -9.37
CA PRO A 73 -17.86 -4.39 -9.67
C PRO A 73 -18.45 -5.01 -8.40
N HIS A 74 -19.67 -4.61 -8.05
CA HIS A 74 -20.44 -5.21 -6.95
C HIS A 74 -19.75 -5.20 -5.59
N LEU A 75 -19.21 -4.06 -5.16
CA LEU A 75 -18.62 -3.89 -3.84
C LEU A 75 -19.73 -3.98 -2.75
N PRO A 76 -19.80 -5.07 -1.97
CA PRO A 76 -20.80 -5.19 -0.92
C PRO A 76 -20.59 -4.13 0.18
N PRO A 77 -21.66 -3.58 0.78
CA PRO A 77 -21.54 -2.56 1.83
C PRO A 77 -20.74 -2.98 3.06
N SER A 78 -20.64 -4.29 3.32
CA SER A 78 -19.89 -4.88 4.45
C SER A 78 -18.43 -5.18 4.12
N SER A 79 -17.95 -4.78 2.94
CA SER A 79 -16.58 -5.06 2.50
C SER A 79 -15.56 -4.23 3.27
N ALA A 80 -14.47 -4.87 3.69
CA ALA A 80 -13.28 -4.18 4.14
C ALA A 80 -12.45 -3.75 2.92
N LEU A 81 -11.91 -2.53 2.95
CA LEU A 81 -11.14 -1.94 1.85
C LEU A 81 -9.69 -1.73 2.27
N VAL A 82 -8.77 -2.14 1.44
CA VAL A 82 -7.32 -1.96 1.67
C VAL A 82 -6.75 -1.16 0.51
N PHE A 83 -6.08 -0.04 0.84
CA PHE A 83 -5.52 0.89 -0.14
C PHE A 83 -4.02 1.08 0.04
N GLY A 84 -3.35 1.41 -1.05
CA GLY A 84 -1.98 1.93 -1.08
C GLY A 84 -1.94 3.46 -1.22
N HIS A 85 -1.27 3.95 -2.24
CA HIS A 85 -1.23 5.30 -2.81
C HIS A 85 -0.93 6.46 -1.83
N ILE A 86 -1.67 6.57 -0.72
CA ILE A 86 -1.62 7.74 0.20
C ILE A 86 -0.32 7.80 1.01
N HIS A 87 0.32 6.66 1.26
CA HIS A 87 1.54 6.55 2.09
C HIS A 87 1.37 7.22 3.46
N PRO A 88 0.45 6.73 4.31
CA PRO A 88 0.06 7.39 5.52
C PRO A 88 1.20 7.51 6.52
N ALA A 89 1.26 8.65 7.20
CA ALA A 89 2.12 8.88 8.35
C ALA A 89 1.36 9.59 9.45
N ILE A 90 1.78 9.33 10.68
CA ILE A 90 1.33 10.06 11.86
C ILE A 90 2.44 10.99 12.36
N SER A 91 2.07 12.20 12.76
CA SER A 91 2.99 13.15 13.37
C SER A 91 2.72 13.23 14.87
N LEU A 92 3.67 12.77 15.66
CA LEU A 92 3.65 12.84 17.11
C LEU A 92 4.39 14.10 17.58
N GLN A 93 3.86 14.76 18.58
CA GLN A 93 4.50 15.91 19.21
C GLN A 93 4.95 15.54 20.63
N GLY A 94 6.23 15.75 20.90
CA GLY A 94 6.82 15.58 22.22
C GLY A 94 6.88 16.89 23.00
N ALA A 95 7.28 16.81 24.26
CA ALA A 95 7.65 17.97 25.07
C ALA A 95 8.82 18.72 24.38
N GLY A 96 8.78 20.08 24.40
CA GLY A 96 9.88 20.86 23.83
C GLY A 96 9.83 21.07 22.30
N ARG A 97 8.65 21.05 21.67
CA ARG A 97 8.43 21.28 20.23
C ARG A 97 9.04 20.20 19.31
N GLN A 98 9.42 19.08 19.85
CA GLN A 98 9.90 17.95 19.04
C GLN A 98 8.72 17.38 18.24
N ARG A 99 8.99 17.05 16.96
CA ARG A 99 8.04 16.38 16.09
C ARG A 99 8.68 15.11 15.54
N LEU A 100 7.97 14.01 15.67
CA LEU A 100 8.35 12.73 15.08
C LEU A 100 7.27 12.34 14.07
N ARG A 101 7.67 12.11 12.83
CA ARG A 101 6.78 11.65 11.77
C ARG A 101 7.10 10.20 11.45
N LEU A 102 6.13 9.32 11.59
CA LEU A 102 6.28 7.89 11.41
C LEU A 102 5.30 7.39 10.34
N PRO A 103 5.75 6.57 9.38
CA PRO A 103 4.84 5.81 8.53
C PRO A 103 3.92 4.94 9.39
N CYS A 104 2.73 4.67 8.92
CA CYS A 104 1.78 3.89 9.72
C CYS A 104 0.80 3.10 8.85
N PHE A 105 0.27 2.02 9.40
CA PHE A 105 -1.00 1.48 8.96
C PHE A 105 -2.11 2.33 9.58
N TYR A 106 -3.07 2.74 8.77
CA TYR A 106 -4.15 3.61 9.21
C TYR A 106 -5.49 2.93 8.98
N PHE A 107 -6.24 2.69 10.04
CA PHE A 107 -7.56 2.07 10.00
C PHE A 107 -8.63 3.09 10.38
N SER A 108 -9.64 3.24 9.51
CA SER A 108 -10.80 4.10 9.74
C SER A 108 -12.06 3.40 9.25
N GLY A 109 -12.96 3.03 10.16
CA GLY A 109 -14.13 2.23 9.83
C GLY A 109 -13.74 0.89 9.19
N GLN A 110 -14.20 0.65 7.97
CA GLN A 110 -13.88 -0.56 7.19
C GLN A 110 -12.69 -0.37 6.23
N GLN A 111 -11.92 0.68 6.38
CA GLN A 111 -10.80 1.01 5.50
C GLN A 111 -9.46 0.83 6.20
N CYS A 112 -8.50 0.29 5.48
CA CYS A 112 -7.10 0.21 5.88
C CYS A 112 -6.24 0.86 4.80
N ILE A 113 -5.42 1.84 5.18
CA ILE A 113 -4.44 2.45 4.28
C ILE A 113 -3.07 1.93 4.65
N LEU A 114 -2.40 1.32 3.68
CA LEU A 114 -1.10 0.71 3.85
C LEU A 114 0.00 1.78 3.78
N PRO A 115 1.05 1.68 4.63
CA PRO A 115 2.24 2.50 4.48
C PRO A 115 2.99 2.15 3.19
N ALA A 116 3.78 3.10 2.68
CA ALA A 116 4.74 2.80 1.62
C ALA A 116 5.75 1.75 2.10
N PHE A 117 6.03 0.76 1.25
CA PHE A 117 7.06 -0.25 1.49
C PHE A 117 8.46 0.29 1.20
N GLY A 118 8.59 1.17 0.21
CA GLY A 118 9.87 1.74 -0.23
C GLY A 118 10.44 2.77 0.74
N ALA A 119 11.74 2.72 1.00
CA ALA A 119 12.42 3.64 1.91
C ALA A 119 12.50 5.08 1.39
N PHE A 120 12.43 5.27 0.07
CA PHE A 120 12.56 6.58 -0.58
C PHE A 120 11.21 7.19 -0.98
N THR A 121 10.12 6.58 -0.59
CA THR A 121 8.78 7.06 -0.88
C THR A 121 8.38 8.12 0.14
N GLY A 122 7.83 9.24 -0.35
CA GLY A 122 7.27 10.28 0.51
C GLY A 122 6.13 9.75 1.38
N THR A 123 5.75 10.51 2.40
CA THR A 123 4.63 10.16 3.27
C THR A 123 3.65 11.32 3.37
N TYR A 124 2.36 11.01 3.54
CA TYR A 124 1.30 11.98 3.78
C TYR A 124 0.83 11.91 5.23
N SER A 125 0.92 13.05 5.97
CA SER A 125 0.45 13.10 7.36
C SER A 125 -1.06 13.15 7.44
N LEU A 126 -1.66 12.10 7.95
CA LEU A 126 -3.08 12.05 8.25
C LEU A 126 -3.37 12.70 9.61
N LYS A 127 -4.59 13.23 9.73
CA LYS A 127 -5.15 13.71 10.99
C LYS A 127 -6.16 12.69 11.49
N PRO A 128 -5.86 11.98 12.58
CA PRO A 128 -6.77 10.98 13.13
C PRO A 128 -8.10 11.59 13.57
N LYS A 129 -9.12 10.77 13.49
CA LYS A 129 -10.46 11.07 14.01
C LYS A 129 -10.77 10.11 15.16
N SER A 130 -11.76 10.45 15.95
CA SER A 130 -12.24 9.53 17.01
C SER A 130 -12.70 8.20 16.41
N GLY A 131 -12.19 7.10 16.96
CA GLY A 131 -12.44 5.74 16.49
C GLY A 131 -11.43 5.21 15.48
N ASP A 132 -10.49 6.02 15.01
CA ASP A 132 -9.40 5.54 14.15
C ASP A 132 -8.36 4.76 14.98
N GLN A 133 -7.80 3.72 14.36
CA GLN A 133 -6.72 2.92 14.92
C GLN A 133 -5.49 3.06 14.03
N ILE A 134 -4.35 3.34 14.62
CA ILE A 134 -3.11 3.56 13.90
C ILE A 134 -2.03 2.66 14.47
N PHE A 135 -1.27 2.02 13.59
CA PHE A 135 -0.06 1.30 13.98
C PHE A 135 1.12 2.01 13.34
N ALA A 136 1.77 2.88 14.13
CA ALA A 136 2.96 3.61 13.69
C ALA A 136 4.16 2.68 13.61
N ILE A 137 4.93 2.80 12.53
CA ILE A 137 6.10 1.96 12.26
C ILE A 137 7.32 2.68 12.83
N THR A 138 7.96 2.07 13.82
CA THR A 138 9.26 2.48 14.32
C THR A 138 10.34 1.56 13.76
N LYS A 139 11.60 1.82 14.11
CA LYS A 139 12.72 0.97 13.66
C LYS A 139 12.58 -0.50 14.13
N ASN A 140 11.99 -0.73 15.28
CA ASN A 140 12.02 -2.04 15.95
C ASN A 140 10.63 -2.62 16.23
N GLU A 141 9.57 -1.84 16.15
CA GLU A 141 8.23 -2.27 16.57
C GLU A 141 7.10 -1.49 15.91
N LEU A 142 5.90 -2.01 16.00
CA LEU A 142 4.67 -1.31 15.69
C LEU A 142 4.11 -0.71 16.97
N LEU A 143 3.90 0.61 16.97
CA LEU A 143 3.33 1.35 18.09
C LEU A 143 1.83 1.57 17.86
N PRO A 144 0.94 0.89 18.62
CA PRO A 144 -0.50 1.11 18.49
C PRO A 144 -0.91 2.44 19.12
N LEU A 145 -1.71 3.21 18.38
CA LEU A 145 -2.26 4.50 18.79
C LEU A 145 -3.77 4.50 18.52
N ASN A 146 -4.57 4.84 19.52
CA ASN A 146 -6.02 4.96 19.42
C ASN A 146 -6.41 6.43 19.58
N PHE A 147 -7.37 6.91 18.79
CA PHE A 147 -7.81 8.29 18.75
C PHE A 147 -9.33 8.43 18.95
#